data_5bca23a03b41b333893ac7b853a4885a
#
_entry.id   5bca23a03b41b333893ac7b853a4885a
#
_cell.length_a   1.000
_cell.length_b   1.000
_cell.length_c   1.000
_cell.angle_alpha   90.00
_cell.angle_beta   90.00
_cell.angle_gamma   90.00
#
_symmetry.space_group_name_H-M   'P 1'
#
loop_
_entity.id
_entity.type
_entity.pdbx_description
1 polymer ?
#
loop_
_entity_poly.entity_id
_entity_poly.type
_entity_poly.pdbx_seq_one_letter_code
_entity_poly.pdbx_strand_id
1 'polypeptide(L)'
;MEGYIKSDIKDGVGTITFFHPQSNSMPGNLLRQLAAEIAKLGDTIEVKVIVLKSEGEKSFCAGASFDELIAINDLETGKHFFSGFAMVINAMRLAPKFIIARVQGKAVGGGVGIASSADYTFAVKNASIKLSELAVGIGPFVVGPAVERKVGTAAFCQLTINATEWQSADWAKEKGLYADTFETIAEMDVAIDILSKKLASSNPEAMIMLKQVMWKGTEHWDSLLLERAAMSGALVLSDFTKNAINAFKQKA
;
A
#
# COMPACT_ATOMS: atom_id res chain seq x y z
N MET A 1 11.47 -19.83 -1.10
CA MET A 1 12.22 -18.57 -0.87
C MET A 1 11.43 -17.80 0.15
N GLU A 2 12.08 -17.27 1.16
CA GLU A 2 11.42 -16.48 2.22
C GLU A 2 11.17 -15.04 1.74
N GLY A 3 10.11 -14.39 2.28
CA GLY A 3 9.84 -12.98 1.97
C GLY A 3 10.88 -12.05 2.61
N TYR A 4 11.12 -10.87 2.01
CA TYR A 4 12.10 -9.91 2.50
C TYR A 4 11.73 -8.46 2.20
N ILE A 5 12.32 -7.57 2.98
CA ILE A 5 12.44 -6.14 2.69
C ILE A 5 13.93 -5.83 2.55
N LYS A 6 14.31 -5.16 1.47
CA LYS A 6 15.69 -4.66 1.27
C LYS A 6 15.66 -3.22 0.82
N SER A 7 16.71 -2.47 1.15
CA SER A 7 16.89 -1.10 0.66
C SER A 7 18.28 -0.88 0.08
N ASP A 8 18.36 0.11 -0.78
CA ASP A 8 19.58 0.62 -1.38
C ASP A 8 19.52 2.15 -1.44
N ILE A 9 20.65 2.82 -1.32
CA ILE A 9 20.76 4.28 -1.43
C ILE A 9 21.74 4.60 -2.54
N LYS A 10 21.27 5.35 -3.53
CA LYS A 10 22.09 5.80 -4.64
C LYS A 10 21.68 7.20 -5.07
N ASP A 11 22.63 8.11 -5.20
CA ASP A 11 22.46 9.47 -5.73
C ASP A 11 21.30 10.25 -5.04
N GLY A 12 21.13 10.08 -3.73
CA GLY A 12 20.07 10.73 -2.97
C GLY A 12 18.71 10.03 -3.04
N VAL A 13 18.62 8.92 -3.77
CA VAL A 13 17.39 8.11 -3.88
C VAL A 13 17.51 6.88 -2.99
N GLY A 14 16.63 6.73 -2.01
CA GLY A 14 16.46 5.52 -1.23
C GLY A 14 15.45 4.59 -1.89
N THR A 15 15.84 3.42 -2.33
CA THR A 15 14.94 2.44 -2.94
C THR A 15 14.62 1.34 -1.95
N ILE A 16 13.35 1.14 -1.63
CA ILE A 16 12.87 0.02 -0.83
C ILE A 16 12.23 -1.00 -1.77
N THR A 17 12.67 -2.25 -1.66
CA THR A 17 12.10 -3.37 -2.41
C THR A 17 11.56 -4.40 -1.46
N PHE A 18 10.30 -4.79 -1.63
CA PHE A 18 9.69 -5.89 -0.90
C PHE A 18 9.40 -7.08 -1.81
N PHE A 19 9.43 -8.26 -1.23
CA PHE A 19 9.13 -9.51 -1.91
C PHE A 19 8.43 -10.49 -0.98
N HIS A 20 7.48 -11.23 -1.53
CA HIS A 20 6.95 -12.44 -0.91
C HIS A 20 6.52 -13.43 -2.02
N PRO A 21 6.83 -14.76 -1.88
CA PRO A 21 6.56 -15.75 -2.92
C PRO A 21 5.08 -15.89 -3.28
N GLN A 22 4.17 -15.60 -2.34
CA GLN A 22 2.72 -15.60 -2.57
C GLN A 22 2.28 -14.24 -3.16
N SER A 23 2.70 -13.92 -4.39
CA SER A 23 2.30 -12.70 -5.13
C SER A 23 2.53 -11.40 -4.35
N ASN A 24 3.63 -11.31 -3.61
CA ASN A 24 3.94 -10.15 -2.77
C ASN A 24 2.85 -9.84 -1.73
N SER A 25 2.18 -10.88 -1.20
CA SER A 25 1.37 -10.72 0.00
C SER A 25 2.24 -10.29 1.18
N MET A 26 1.67 -9.59 2.13
CA MET A 26 2.42 -8.97 3.22
C MET A 26 2.04 -9.59 4.58
N PRO A 27 2.81 -10.59 5.05
CA PRO A 27 2.72 -11.05 6.44
C PRO A 27 3.07 -9.92 7.42
N GLY A 28 2.58 -10.02 8.65
CA GLY A 28 2.75 -8.99 9.67
C GLY A 28 4.21 -8.65 9.98
N ASN A 29 5.12 -9.64 9.91
CA ASN A 29 6.55 -9.40 10.07
C ASN A 29 7.13 -8.52 8.94
N LEU A 30 6.72 -8.74 7.68
CA LEU A 30 7.16 -7.92 6.55
C LEU A 30 6.55 -6.52 6.59
N LEU A 31 5.29 -6.37 7.02
CA LEU A 31 4.68 -5.05 7.22
C LEU A 31 5.43 -4.23 8.27
N ARG A 32 5.82 -4.83 9.40
CA ARG A 32 6.64 -4.17 10.42
C ARG A 32 8.02 -3.78 9.89
N GLN A 33 8.68 -4.68 9.17
CA GLN A 33 9.98 -4.39 8.54
C GLN A 33 9.86 -3.26 7.52
N LEU A 34 8.82 -3.26 6.68
CA LEU A 34 8.59 -2.21 5.69
C LEU A 34 8.36 -0.85 6.37
N ALA A 35 7.53 -0.79 7.40
CA ALA A 35 7.29 0.44 8.15
C ALA A 35 8.59 0.97 8.79
N ALA A 36 9.38 0.09 9.41
CA ALA A 36 10.67 0.44 10.00
C ALA A 36 11.68 0.94 8.96
N GLU A 37 11.73 0.30 7.79
CA GLU A 37 12.67 0.71 6.73
C GLU A 37 12.26 2.05 6.09
N ILE A 38 10.95 2.32 5.93
CA ILE A 38 10.45 3.64 5.50
C ILE A 38 10.87 4.72 6.50
N ALA A 39 10.68 4.51 7.79
CA ALA A 39 11.08 5.45 8.83
C ALA A 39 12.59 5.70 8.81
N LYS A 40 13.39 4.63 8.77
CA LYS A 40 14.86 4.71 8.70
C LYS A 40 15.34 5.53 7.49
N LEU A 41 14.85 5.26 6.28
CA LEU A 41 15.21 6.05 5.11
C LEU A 41 14.67 7.48 5.19
N GLY A 42 13.52 7.68 5.84
CA GLY A 42 12.98 9.00 6.13
C GLY A 42 13.94 9.86 6.95
N ASP A 43 14.60 9.27 7.95
CA ASP A 43 15.55 9.94 8.85
C ASP A 43 16.97 10.01 8.29
N THR A 44 17.29 9.25 7.22
CA THR A 44 18.62 9.22 6.61
C THR A 44 18.90 10.51 5.84
N ILE A 45 19.96 11.24 6.19
CA ILE A 45 20.29 12.58 5.65
C ILE A 45 20.61 12.50 4.15
N GLU A 46 21.29 11.45 3.72
CA GLU A 46 21.68 11.22 2.33
C GLU A 46 20.48 10.98 1.42
N VAL A 47 19.36 10.45 1.96
CA VAL A 47 18.14 10.20 1.20
C VAL A 47 17.35 11.50 1.04
N LYS A 48 16.96 11.81 -0.18
CA LYS A 48 16.14 12.98 -0.53
C LYS A 48 14.74 12.58 -0.98
N VAL A 49 14.59 11.40 -1.56
CA VAL A 49 13.34 10.82 -2.05
C VAL A 49 13.38 9.31 -1.86
N ILE A 50 12.24 8.69 -1.62
CA ILE A 50 12.11 7.24 -1.46
C ILE A 50 11.34 6.67 -2.67
N VAL A 51 11.85 5.60 -3.26
CA VAL A 51 11.13 4.79 -4.25
C VAL A 51 10.74 3.47 -3.61
N LEU A 52 9.45 3.17 -3.58
CA LEU A 52 8.89 1.92 -3.06
C LEU A 52 8.46 1.03 -4.21
N LYS A 53 8.99 -0.19 -4.28
CA LYS A 53 8.67 -1.19 -5.29
C LYS A 53 8.60 -2.60 -4.71
N SER A 54 7.96 -3.51 -5.43
CA SER A 54 8.05 -4.95 -5.17
C SER A 54 8.83 -5.66 -6.26
N GLU A 55 9.29 -6.87 -5.96
CA GLU A 55 9.93 -7.76 -6.93
C GLU A 55 8.90 -8.42 -7.85
N GLY A 56 9.42 -8.89 -9.01
CA GLY A 56 8.63 -9.57 -10.03
C GLY A 56 7.84 -8.62 -10.92
N GLU A 57 7.05 -9.20 -11.83
CA GLU A 57 6.37 -8.45 -12.90
C GLU A 57 4.84 -8.55 -12.83
N LYS A 58 4.28 -9.55 -12.14
CA LYS A 58 2.85 -9.87 -12.21
C LYS A 58 2.01 -9.19 -11.15
N SER A 59 2.56 -9.00 -9.96
CA SER A 59 1.83 -8.46 -8.82
C SER A 59 2.67 -7.44 -8.07
N PHE A 60 2.09 -6.28 -7.85
CA PHE A 60 2.68 -5.30 -6.93
C PHE A 60 2.50 -5.80 -5.49
N CYS A 61 1.26 -6.06 -5.07
CA CYS A 61 0.97 -6.57 -3.75
C CYS A 61 -0.42 -7.22 -3.70
N ALA A 62 -0.49 -8.48 -3.32
CA ALA A 62 -1.74 -9.23 -3.18
C ALA A 62 -2.50 -8.94 -1.87
N GLY A 63 -2.04 -7.96 -1.07
CA GLY A 63 -2.67 -7.61 0.20
C GLY A 63 -2.06 -8.36 1.39
N ALA A 64 -2.86 -8.63 2.40
CA ALA A 64 -2.44 -9.31 3.62
C ALA A 64 -2.14 -10.80 3.38
N SER A 65 -1.35 -11.40 4.27
CA SER A 65 -1.12 -12.84 4.27
C SER A 65 -2.42 -13.60 4.56
N PHE A 66 -2.83 -14.44 3.62
CA PHE A 66 -4.02 -15.26 3.78
C PHE A 66 -3.84 -16.35 4.86
N ASP A 67 -2.63 -16.88 5.00
CA ASP A 67 -2.30 -17.87 6.04
C ASP A 67 -2.43 -17.29 7.44
N GLU A 68 -1.94 -16.03 7.64
CA GLU A 68 -2.11 -15.33 8.93
C GLU A 68 -3.58 -14.95 9.17
N LEU A 69 -4.32 -14.53 8.14
CA LEU A 69 -5.74 -14.20 8.24
C LEU A 69 -6.56 -15.36 8.78
N ILE A 70 -6.27 -16.57 8.32
CA ILE A 70 -6.96 -17.80 8.76
C ILE A 70 -6.62 -18.15 10.22
N ALA A 71 -5.43 -17.82 10.67
CA ALA A 71 -4.97 -18.14 12.01
C ALA A 71 -5.56 -17.24 13.10
N ILE A 72 -6.27 -16.16 12.73
CA ILE A 72 -6.91 -15.24 13.67
C ILE A 72 -8.02 -15.97 14.43
N ASN A 73 -7.95 -15.96 15.76
CA ASN A 73 -8.89 -16.69 16.63
C ASN A 73 -9.49 -15.82 17.75
N ASP A 74 -8.99 -14.60 17.97
CA ASP A 74 -9.49 -13.65 18.96
C ASP A 74 -9.38 -12.18 18.47
N LEU A 75 -9.96 -11.26 19.22
CA LEU A 75 -10.00 -9.83 18.90
C LEU A 75 -8.61 -9.18 18.89
N GLU A 76 -7.72 -9.61 19.77
CA GLU A 76 -6.38 -9.02 19.92
C GLU A 76 -5.51 -9.41 18.73
N THR A 77 -5.47 -10.69 18.37
CA THR A 77 -4.75 -11.19 17.21
C THR A 77 -5.33 -10.60 15.92
N GLY A 78 -6.65 -10.44 15.82
CA GLY A 78 -7.30 -9.78 14.69
C GLY A 78 -6.89 -8.32 14.57
N LYS A 79 -6.98 -7.53 15.64
CA LYS A 79 -6.52 -6.15 15.66
C LYS A 79 -5.04 -6.04 15.32
N HIS A 80 -4.20 -6.90 15.90
CA HIS A 80 -2.76 -6.92 15.63
C HIS A 80 -2.45 -7.15 14.16
N PHE A 81 -3.10 -8.13 13.53
CA PHE A 81 -2.96 -8.45 12.11
C PHE A 81 -3.26 -7.23 11.21
N PHE A 82 -4.44 -6.63 11.38
CA PHE A 82 -4.84 -5.49 10.56
C PHE A 82 -4.04 -4.22 10.86
N SER A 83 -3.47 -4.07 12.07
CA SER A 83 -2.60 -2.95 12.43
C SER A 83 -1.31 -2.90 11.62
N GLY A 84 -0.87 -4.00 11.00
CA GLY A 84 0.32 -4.02 10.17
C GLY A 84 0.25 -3.02 9.01
N PHE A 85 -0.88 -2.95 8.30
CA PHE A 85 -1.08 -1.95 7.23
C PHE A 85 -1.21 -0.53 7.79
N ALA A 86 -1.82 -0.36 8.97
CA ALA A 86 -1.87 0.93 9.64
C ALA A 86 -0.46 1.49 9.92
N MET A 87 0.46 0.64 10.35
CA MET A 87 1.86 1.02 10.59
C MET A 87 2.54 1.47 9.30
N VAL A 88 2.37 0.75 8.19
CA VAL A 88 2.97 1.13 6.89
C VAL A 88 2.38 2.45 6.39
N ILE A 89 1.06 2.62 6.42
CA ILE A 89 0.38 3.85 5.99
C ILE A 89 0.88 5.05 6.81
N ASN A 90 0.98 4.91 8.14
CA ASN A 90 1.48 5.98 9.00
C ASN A 90 2.96 6.25 8.77
N ALA A 91 3.81 5.24 8.57
CA ALA A 91 5.21 5.43 8.22
C ALA A 91 5.37 6.20 6.91
N MET A 92 4.57 5.87 5.88
CA MET A 92 4.58 6.58 4.59
C MET A 92 4.10 8.03 4.73
N ARG A 93 3.03 8.25 5.49
CA ARG A 93 2.45 9.57 5.75
C ARG A 93 3.41 10.48 6.49
N LEU A 94 4.08 9.96 7.51
CA LEU A 94 4.93 10.73 8.43
C LEU A 94 6.38 10.90 7.93
N ALA A 95 6.84 10.06 6.99
CA ALA A 95 8.18 10.18 6.44
C ALA A 95 8.42 11.61 5.89
N PRO A 96 9.52 12.30 6.29
CA PRO A 96 9.81 13.67 5.84
C PRO A 96 10.42 13.69 4.42
N LYS A 97 10.13 12.69 3.61
CA LYS A 97 10.57 12.53 2.22
C LYS A 97 9.39 12.18 1.34
N PHE A 98 9.37 12.64 0.09
CA PHE A 98 8.39 12.13 -0.85
C PHE A 98 8.64 10.66 -1.15
N ILE A 99 7.55 9.90 -1.29
CA ILE A 99 7.57 8.48 -1.63
C ILE A 99 6.92 8.28 -2.99
N ILE A 100 7.68 7.71 -3.92
CA ILE A 100 7.19 7.31 -5.25
C ILE A 100 6.92 5.81 -5.20
N ALA A 101 5.70 5.38 -5.51
CA ALA A 101 5.38 3.96 -5.65
C ALA A 101 5.47 3.52 -7.13
N ARG A 102 6.05 2.34 -7.34
CA ARG A 102 6.20 1.67 -8.64
C ARG A 102 5.30 0.45 -8.70
N VAL A 103 4.20 0.55 -9.43
CA VAL A 103 3.16 -0.49 -9.50
C VAL A 103 3.25 -1.21 -10.86
N GLN A 104 3.96 -2.34 -10.89
CA GLN A 104 4.18 -3.11 -12.11
C GLN A 104 3.09 -4.16 -12.39
N GLY A 105 2.05 -4.24 -11.59
CA GLY A 105 1.03 -5.26 -11.78
C GLY A 105 -0.13 -5.13 -10.78
N LYS A 106 -0.77 -6.24 -10.48
CA LYS A 106 -1.98 -6.27 -9.64
C LYS A 106 -1.72 -5.76 -8.23
N ALA A 107 -2.61 -4.87 -7.72
CA ALA A 107 -2.66 -4.45 -6.33
C ALA A 107 -4.05 -4.79 -5.75
N VAL A 108 -4.07 -5.49 -4.59
CA VAL A 108 -5.30 -5.96 -3.96
C VAL A 108 -5.33 -5.53 -2.50
N GLY A 109 -6.47 -5.04 -2.03
CA GLY A 109 -6.67 -4.75 -0.62
C GLY A 109 -5.59 -3.85 -0.02
N GLY A 110 -4.83 -4.39 0.92
CA GLY A 110 -3.68 -3.72 1.51
C GLY A 110 -2.67 -3.17 0.50
N GLY A 111 -2.50 -3.84 -0.66
CA GLY A 111 -1.64 -3.38 -1.75
C GLY A 111 -2.15 -2.08 -2.38
N VAL A 112 -3.47 -1.91 -2.51
CA VAL A 112 -4.08 -0.63 -2.94
C VAL A 112 -3.83 0.44 -1.89
N GLY A 113 -3.94 0.09 -0.60
CA GLY A 113 -3.62 0.99 0.51
C GLY A 113 -2.18 1.51 0.47
N ILE A 114 -1.19 0.64 0.24
CA ILE A 114 0.22 1.02 0.09
C ILE A 114 0.40 1.96 -1.12
N ALA A 115 -0.14 1.59 -2.29
CA ALA A 115 -0.06 2.44 -3.49
C ALA A 115 -0.70 3.82 -3.29
N SER A 116 -1.83 3.87 -2.55
CA SER A 116 -2.55 5.12 -2.23
C SER A 116 -1.83 5.98 -1.20
N SER A 117 -1.01 5.39 -0.34
CA SER A 117 -0.25 6.10 0.69
C SER A 117 1.04 6.74 0.17
N ALA A 118 1.47 6.41 -1.05
CA ALA A 118 2.57 7.08 -1.70
C ALA A 118 2.17 8.50 -2.14
N ASP A 119 3.12 9.43 -2.14
CA ASP A 119 2.88 10.80 -2.58
C ASP A 119 2.67 10.85 -4.11
N TYR A 120 3.39 9.98 -4.83
CA TYR A 120 3.31 9.86 -6.27
C TYR A 120 3.35 8.38 -6.68
N THR A 121 2.45 7.94 -7.56
CA THR A 121 2.36 6.52 -7.93
C THR A 121 2.37 6.37 -9.44
N PHE A 122 3.37 5.66 -9.95
CA PHE A 122 3.43 5.23 -11.34
C PHE A 122 2.98 3.78 -11.48
N ALA A 123 2.31 3.46 -12.59
CA ALA A 123 1.89 2.10 -12.88
C ALA A 123 2.11 1.72 -14.34
N VAL A 124 2.15 0.42 -14.64
CA VAL A 124 2.02 -0.06 -16.01
C VAL A 124 0.54 -0.15 -16.39
N LYS A 125 0.20 -0.02 -17.68
CA LYS A 125 -1.18 -0.13 -18.17
C LYS A 125 -1.84 -1.48 -17.87
N ASN A 126 -1.06 -2.54 -17.80
CA ASN A 126 -1.55 -3.86 -17.41
C ASN A 126 -1.77 -4.03 -15.89
N ALA A 127 -1.47 -3.03 -15.07
CA ALA A 127 -1.80 -3.05 -13.66
C ALA A 127 -3.32 -2.96 -13.46
N SER A 128 -3.78 -3.54 -12.38
CA SER A 128 -5.18 -3.46 -11.99
C SER A 128 -5.30 -3.43 -10.47
N ILE A 129 -6.38 -2.85 -9.97
CA ILE A 129 -6.65 -2.72 -8.54
C ILE A 129 -7.98 -3.34 -8.16
N LYS A 130 -8.07 -3.81 -6.91
CA LYS A 130 -9.31 -4.31 -6.32
C LYS A 130 -9.28 -4.16 -4.80
N LEU A 131 -10.39 -3.69 -4.20
CA LEU A 131 -10.64 -3.77 -2.76
C LEU A 131 -11.55 -4.97 -2.50
N SER A 132 -10.95 -6.14 -2.21
CA SER A 132 -11.65 -7.41 -2.12
C SER A 132 -12.20 -7.75 -0.73
N GLU A 133 -12.03 -6.88 0.23
CA GLU A 133 -12.31 -7.14 1.65
C GLU A 133 -13.79 -7.46 1.91
N LEU A 134 -14.72 -6.75 1.27
CA LEU A 134 -16.15 -6.99 1.44
C LEU A 134 -16.56 -8.37 0.92
N ALA A 135 -15.91 -8.88 -0.13
CA ALA A 135 -16.21 -10.20 -0.68
C ALA A 135 -15.92 -11.35 0.31
N VAL A 136 -15.09 -11.11 1.31
CA VAL A 136 -14.80 -12.07 2.38
C VAL A 136 -15.42 -11.66 3.72
N GLY A 137 -16.36 -10.71 3.72
CA GLY A 137 -17.11 -10.30 4.92
C GLY A 137 -16.39 -9.30 5.83
N ILE A 138 -15.35 -8.64 5.32
CA ILE A 138 -14.60 -7.59 6.01
C ILE A 138 -14.76 -6.30 5.21
N GLY A 139 -14.46 -5.15 5.77
CA GLY A 139 -14.37 -3.90 5.01
C GLY A 139 -12.92 -3.45 4.82
N PRO A 140 -12.60 -2.66 3.81
CA PRO A 140 -11.26 -2.06 3.63
C PRO A 140 -11.04 -0.90 4.62
N PHE A 141 -11.33 -1.14 5.91
CA PHE A 141 -11.40 -0.08 6.92
C PHE A 141 -10.05 0.59 7.17
N VAL A 142 -8.97 -0.19 7.25
CA VAL A 142 -7.63 0.34 7.52
C VAL A 142 -7.07 1.11 6.32
N VAL A 143 -7.24 0.57 5.12
CA VAL A 143 -6.71 1.20 3.89
C VAL A 143 -7.63 2.29 3.34
N GLY A 144 -8.90 2.25 3.75
CA GLY A 144 -9.95 3.16 3.26
C GLY A 144 -9.57 4.64 3.31
N PRO A 145 -9.09 5.19 4.43
CA PRO A 145 -8.72 6.60 4.52
C PRO A 145 -7.68 7.02 3.47
N ALA A 146 -6.65 6.19 3.23
CA ALA A 146 -5.61 6.47 2.25
C ALA A 146 -6.16 6.38 0.81
N VAL A 147 -6.99 5.37 0.52
CA VAL A 147 -7.62 5.20 -0.79
C VAL A 147 -8.59 6.34 -1.08
N GLU A 148 -9.52 6.61 -0.16
CA GLU A 148 -10.52 7.68 -0.29
C GLU A 148 -9.86 9.05 -0.51
N ARG A 149 -8.78 9.34 0.22
CA ARG A 149 -8.01 10.57 0.05
C ARG A 149 -7.44 10.73 -1.37
N LYS A 150 -7.07 9.62 -2.04
CA LYS A 150 -6.54 9.64 -3.40
C LYS A 150 -7.61 9.74 -4.46
N VAL A 151 -8.66 8.92 -4.36
CA VAL A 151 -9.64 8.75 -5.44
C VAL A 151 -10.95 9.51 -5.20
N GLY A 152 -11.12 10.08 -4.01
CA GLY A 152 -12.38 10.70 -3.57
C GLY A 152 -13.44 9.67 -3.15
N THR A 153 -14.43 10.14 -2.39
CA THR A 153 -15.45 9.28 -1.77
C THR A 153 -16.25 8.47 -2.80
N ALA A 154 -16.64 9.07 -3.93
CA ALA A 154 -17.45 8.38 -4.93
C ALA A 154 -16.73 7.16 -5.55
N ALA A 155 -15.45 7.32 -5.93
CA ALA A 155 -14.67 6.22 -6.49
C ALA A 155 -14.28 5.19 -5.42
N PHE A 156 -14.04 5.62 -4.18
CA PHE A 156 -13.83 4.71 -3.05
C PHE A 156 -15.07 3.84 -2.78
N CYS A 157 -16.28 4.43 -2.78
CA CYS A 157 -17.53 3.68 -2.67
C CYS A 157 -17.68 2.66 -3.80
N GLN A 158 -17.36 3.04 -5.05
CA GLN A 158 -17.40 2.13 -6.19
C GLN A 158 -16.47 0.92 -5.99
N LEU A 159 -15.22 1.15 -5.60
CA LEU A 159 -14.26 0.09 -5.31
C LEU A 159 -14.70 -0.84 -4.18
N THR A 160 -15.28 -0.26 -3.12
CA THR A 160 -15.63 -0.99 -1.88
C THR A 160 -16.91 -1.80 -2.06
N ILE A 161 -17.92 -1.24 -2.69
CA ILE A 161 -19.23 -1.89 -2.86
C ILE A 161 -19.11 -3.00 -3.91
N ASN A 162 -18.39 -2.75 -5.02
CA ASN A 162 -18.19 -3.74 -6.07
C ASN A 162 -16.86 -4.51 -5.87
N ALA A 163 -16.71 -5.12 -4.71
CA ALA A 163 -15.47 -5.70 -4.21
C ALA A 163 -14.90 -6.87 -5.03
N THR A 164 -15.69 -7.46 -5.93
CA THR A 164 -15.25 -8.57 -6.81
C THR A 164 -14.65 -8.10 -8.12
N GLU A 165 -14.92 -6.86 -8.52
CA GLU A 165 -14.53 -6.33 -9.81
C GLU A 165 -13.15 -5.67 -9.78
N TRP A 166 -12.40 -5.90 -10.85
CA TRP A 166 -11.12 -5.25 -11.10
C TRP A 166 -11.33 -3.91 -11.77
N GLN A 167 -10.60 -2.90 -11.30
CA GLN A 167 -10.46 -1.64 -12.01
C GLN A 167 -9.11 -1.58 -12.72
N SER A 168 -9.11 -1.01 -13.93
CA SER A 168 -7.91 -0.88 -14.76
C SER A 168 -6.96 0.20 -14.25
N ALA A 169 -5.72 0.17 -14.75
CA ALA A 169 -4.76 1.24 -14.49
C ALA A 169 -5.23 2.60 -15.01
N ASP A 170 -5.94 2.62 -16.15
CA ASP A 170 -6.49 3.85 -16.72
C ASP A 170 -7.60 4.43 -15.84
N TRP A 171 -8.49 3.58 -15.31
CA TRP A 171 -9.47 4.01 -14.32
C TRP A 171 -8.79 4.58 -13.07
N ALA A 172 -7.77 3.90 -12.55
CA ALA A 172 -7.03 4.35 -11.37
C ALA A 172 -6.30 5.68 -11.61
N LYS A 173 -5.77 5.90 -12.83
CA LYS A 173 -5.19 7.19 -13.24
C LYS A 173 -6.27 8.27 -13.36
N GLU A 174 -7.39 7.99 -14.00
CA GLU A 174 -8.51 8.94 -14.11
C GLU A 174 -9.01 9.39 -12.71
N LYS A 175 -9.05 8.48 -11.74
CA LYS A 175 -9.48 8.78 -10.36
C LYS A 175 -8.37 9.33 -9.46
N GLY A 176 -7.14 9.52 -9.97
CA GLY A 176 -6.04 10.14 -9.25
C GLY A 176 -5.24 9.23 -8.32
N LEU A 177 -5.48 7.91 -8.34
CA LEU A 177 -4.65 6.98 -7.60
C LEU A 177 -3.27 6.84 -8.25
N TYR A 178 -3.23 6.69 -9.57
CA TYR A 178 -1.99 6.70 -10.34
C TYR A 178 -1.80 8.08 -10.99
N ALA A 179 -0.59 8.61 -10.87
CA ALA A 179 -0.23 9.87 -11.49
C ALA A 179 0.00 9.71 -13.00
N ASP A 180 0.59 8.57 -13.40
CA ASP A 180 0.75 8.21 -14.80
C ASP A 180 0.82 6.70 -15.02
N THR A 181 0.58 6.26 -16.27
CA THR A 181 0.61 4.87 -16.70
C THR A 181 1.48 4.69 -17.94
N PHE A 182 2.19 3.55 -18.05
CA PHE A 182 3.18 3.26 -19.09
C PHE A 182 2.89 1.91 -19.75
N GLU A 183 3.26 1.76 -21.01
CA GLU A 183 3.08 0.49 -21.73
C GLU A 183 3.95 -0.62 -21.14
N THR A 184 5.17 -0.28 -20.76
CA THR A 184 6.16 -1.23 -20.25
C THR A 184 6.71 -0.84 -18.87
N ILE A 185 7.21 -1.84 -18.16
CA ILE A 185 7.96 -1.65 -16.92
C ILE A 185 9.19 -0.78 -17.16
N ALA A 186 9.90 -0.98 -18.26
CA ALA A 186 11.09 -0.21 -18.59
C ALA A 186 10.81 1.29 -18.79
N GLU A 187 9.73 1.64 -19.47
CA GLU A 187 9.30 3.05 -19.61
C GLU A 187 8.92 3.66 -18.27
N MET A 188 8.19 2.93 -17.42
CA MET A 188 7.86 3.35 -16.07
C MET A 188 9.12 3.58 -15.22
N ASP A 189 10.10 2.68 -15.30
CA ASP A 189 11.34 2.78 -14.54
C ASP A 189 12.18 3.99 -14.98
N VAL A 190 12.20 4.32 -16.28
CA VAL A 190 12.81 5.55 -16.80
C VAL A 190 12.13 6.79 -16.25
N ALA A 191 10.80 6.82 -16.22
CA ALA A 191 10.05 7.95 -15.68
C ALA A 191 10.28 8.13 -14.16
N ILE A 192 10.38 7.04 -13.41
CA ILE A 192 10.71 7.06 -11.97
C ILE A 192 12.12 7.60 -11.76
N ASP A 193 13.10 7.14 -12.55
CA ASP A 193 14.49 7.61 -12.47
C ASP A 193 14.59 9.12 -12.73
N ILE A 194 13.92 9.60 -13.77
CA ILE A 194 13.88 11.04 -14.10
C ILE A 194 13.27 11.86 -12.95
N LEU A 195 12.11 11.44 -12.44
CA LEU A 195 11.43 12.17 -11.37
C LEU A 195 12.23 12.12 -10.06
N SER A 196 12.76 10.97 -9.67
CA SER A 196 13.52 10.83 -8.43
C SER A 196 14.83 11.63 -8.45
N LYS A 197 15.56 11.65 -9.57
CA LYS A 197 16.76 12.51 -9.73
C LYS A 197 16.40 14.01 -9.66
N LYS A 198 15.30 14.42 -10.28
CA LYS A 198 14.81 15.80 -10.19
C LYS A 198 14.48 16.17 -8.75
N LEU A 199 13.78 15.30 -8.00
CA LEU A 199 13.46 15.53 -6.60
C LEU A 199 14.72 15.51 -5.72
N ALA A 200 15.68 14.61 -5.98
CA ALA A 200 16.94 14.55 -5.23
C ALA A 200 17.79 15.83 -5.36
N SER A 201 17.61 16.58 -6.45
CA SER A 201 18.25 17.90 -6.68
C SER A 201 17.42 19.10 -6.23
N SER A 202 16.19 18.87 -5.72
CA SER A 202 15.29 19.93 -5.28
C SER A 202 15.61 20.37 -3.84
N ASN A 203 15.04 21.53 -3.42
CA ASN A 203 15.20 22.02 -2.05
C ASN A 203 14.54 21.06 -1.05
N PRO A 204 15.31 20.39 -0.15
CA PRO A 204 14.76 19.40 0.76
C PRO A 204 13.80 19.99 1.79
N GLU A 205 14.01 21.22 2.27
CA GLU A 205 13.13 21.88 3.22
C GLU A 205 11.76 22.15 2.57
N ALA A 206 11.75 22.64 1.33
CA ALA A 206 10.52 22.86 0.59
C ALA A 206 9.73 21.56 0.36
N MET A 207 10.43 20.44 0.06
CA MET A 207 9.78 19.12 -0.09
C MET A 207 9.15 18.65 1.21
N ILE A 208 9.82 18.80 2.35
CA ILE A 208 9.27 18.46 3.68
C ILE A 208 8.02 19.28 3.96
N MET A 209 8.09 20.59 3.78
CA MET A 209 6.94 21.50 4.03
C MET A 209 5.77 21.20 3.09
N LEU A 210 6.04 20.93 1.81
CA LEU A 210 5.01 20.53 0.84
C LEU A 210 4.32 19.23 1.27
N LYS A 211 5.09 18.23 1.69
CA LYS A 211 4.50 16.97 2.17
C LYS A 211 3.62 17.19 3.40
N GLN A 212 4.06 17.98 4.36
CA GLN A 212 3.25 18.33 5.54
C GLN A 212 1.92 19.00 5.14
N VAL A 213 1.96 19.96 4.20
CA VAL A 213 0.75 20.61 3.68
C VAL A 213 -0.16 19.62 2.95
N MET A 214 0.41 18.75 2.11
CA MET A 214 -0.35 17.74 1.38
C MET A 214 -1.04 16.75 2.31
N TRP A 215 -0.44 16.40 3.46
CA TRP A 215 -1.00 15.45 4.42
C TRP A 215 -1.77 16.11 5.57
N LYS A 216 -2.01 17.41 5.50
CA LYS A 216 -2.84 18.13 6.48
C LYS A 216 -4.24 17.54 6.54
N GLY A 217 -4.79 17.46 7.76
CA GLY A 217 -6.11 16.87 8.05
C GLY A 217 -6.06 15.36 8.31
N THR A 218 -4.87 14.77 8.37
CA THR A 218 -4.67 13.35 8.68
C THR A 218 -4.01 13.09 10.05
N GLU A 219 -3.91 14.13 10.88
CA GLU A 219 -3.20 14.08 12.17
C GLU A 219 -3.81 13.04 13.14
N HIS A 220 -5.09 12.78 12.99
CA HIS A 220 -5.83 11.81 13.79
C HIS A 220 -5.69 10.35 13.30
N TRP A 221 -4.96 10.11 12.21
CA TRP A 221 -4.86 8.76 11.62
C TRP A 221 -4.11 7.76 12.50
N ASP A 222 -3.26 8.21 13.40
CA ASP A 222 -2.58 7.32 14.34
C ASP A 222 -3.60 6.54 15.21
N SER A 223 -4.67 7.19 15.67
CA SER A 223 -5.76 6.55 16.41
C SER A 223 -6.81 5.93 15.48
N LEU A 224 -7.21 6.64 14.42
CA LEU A 224 -8.24 6.19 13.48
C LEU A 224 -7.88 4.82 12.86
N LEU A 225 -6.67 4.65 12.36
CA LEU A 225 -6.29 3.40 11.69
C LEU A 225 -6.24 2.22 12.65
N LEU A 226 -5.92 2.43 13.93
CA LEU A 226 -5.99 1.40 14.97
C LEU A 226 -7.42 1.03 15.35
N GLU A 227 -8.33 2.02 15.39
CA GLU A 227 -9.76 1.78 15.53
C GLU A 227 -10.30 0.96 14.36
N ARG A 228 -9.95 1.32 13.13
CA ARG A 228 -10.32 0.60 11.91
C ARG A 228 -9.74 -0.81 11.86
N ALA A 229 -8.53 -1.02 12.38
CA ALA A 229 -7.96 -2.36 12.53
C ALA A 229 -8.76 -3.23 13.51
N ALA A 230 -9.25 -2.66 14.62
CA ALA A 230 -10.12 -3.36 15.56
C ALA A 230 -11.48 -3.75 14.92
N MET A 231 -12.05 -2.88 14.07
CA MET A 231 -13.28 -3.20 13.33
C MET A 231 -13.07 -4.40 12.40
N SER A 232 -11.98 -4.42 11.62
CA SER A 232 -11.62 -5.56 10.76
C SER A 232 -11.37 -6.82 11.58
N GLY A 233 -10.66 -6.69 12.71
CA GLY A 233 -10.36 -7.79 13.63
C GLY A 233 -11.60 -8.41 14.27
N ALA A 234 -12.64 -7.63 14.53
CA ALA A 234 -13.92 -8.16 15.01
C ALA A 234 -14.70 -8.91 13.92
N LEU A 235 -14.74 -8.36 12.70
CA LEU A 235 -15.49 -8.95 11.59
C LEU A 235 -14.87 -10.26 11.08
N VAL A 236 -13.55 -10.41 11.14
CA VAL A 236 -12.88 -11.65 10.71
C VAL A 236 -13.28 -12.86 11.56
N LEU A 237 -13.73 -12.64 12.79
CA LEU A 237 -14.21 -13.69 13.71
C LEU A 237 -15.65 -14.11 13.46
N SER A 238 -16.40 -13.39 12.62
CA SER A 238 -17.79 -13.72 12.30
C SER A 238 -17.90 -15.05 11.53
N ASP A 239 -19.00 -15.75 11.72
CA ASP A 239 -19.29 -16.99 10.99
C ASP A 239 -19.34 -16.77 9.48
N PHE A 240 -19.86 -15.61 9.04
CA PHE A 240 -19.86 -15.24 7.63
C PHE A 240 -18.44 -15.25 7.05
N THR A 241 -17.52 -14.54 7.68
CA THR A 241 -16.13 -14.41 7.19
C THR A 241 -15.40 -15.76 7.26
N LYS A 242 -15.57 -16.52 8.33
CA LYS A 242 -14.97 -17.88 8.45
C LYS A 242 -15.44 -18.79 7.31
N ASN A 243 -16.73 -18.78 7.00
CA ASN A 243 -17.29 -19.56 5.91
C ASN A 243 -16.79 -19.08 4.53
N ALA A 244 -16.74 -17.77 4.30
CA ALA A 244 -16.23 -17.19 3.07
C ALA A 244 -14.73 -17.54 2.83
N ILE A 245 -13.91 -17.47 3.87
CA ILE A 245 -12.49 -17.85 3.83
C ILE A 245 -12.34 -19.35 3.51
N ASN A 246 -13.13 -20.22 4.16
CA ASN A 246 -13.09 -21.67 3.90
C ASN A 246 -13.50 -22.01 2.47
N ALA A 247 -14.54 -21.33 1.93
CA ALA A 247 -14.95 -21.51 0.54
C ALA A 247 -13.87 -21.05 -0.45
N PHE A 248 -13.10 -20.01 -0.11
CA PHE A 248 -11.97 -19.54 -0.94
C PHE A 248 -10.82 -20.55 -0.97
N LYS A 249 -10.51 -21.18 0.17
CA LYS A 249 -9.49 -22.26 0.25
C LYS A 249 -9.79 -23.45 -0.66
N GLN A 250 -11.07 -23.81 -0.81
CA GLN A 250 -11.47 -24.97 -1.62
C GLN A 250 -11.38 -24.71 -3.13
N LYS A 251 -11.26 -23.43 -3.55
CA LYS A 251 -11.17 -23.02 -4.96
C LYS A 251 -9.74 -22.67 -5.42
N ALA A 252 -8.80 -22.52 -4.49
CA ALA A 252 -7.39 -22.20 -4.74
C ALA A 252 -6.52 -23.46 -4.82
#